data_b11bde669d5240b1d177ba79fe065a54
#
_entry.id   b11bde669d5240b1d177ba79fe065a54
#
_cell.length_a   1.000
_cell.length_b   1.000
_cell.length_c   1.000
_cell.angle_alpha   90.00
_cell.angle_beta   90.00
_cell.angle_gamma   90.00
#
_symmetry.space_group_name_H-M   'P 1'
#
loop_
_entity.id
_entity.type
_entity.pdbx_description
1 polymer ?
#
loop_
_entity_poly.entity_id
_entity_poly.type
_entity_poly.pdbx_seq_one_letter_code
_entity_poly.pdbx_strand_id
1 'polypeptide(L)'
;MKKRRLGTSSMVVSEIGLGTMTFGSSCDEETAFKIMDLAYESGIDFFDTAEIYPVPPEAKWVHRTEEIVGKWMKGKPRDSIILATKVCGPGHGWFVPPVRSGKTALDRVNIRRAIEGSLERLQ
;
A
#
# COMPACT_ATOMS: atom_id res chain seq x y z
N MET A 1 -16.63 -14.49 2.98
CA MET A 1 -15.26 -14.47 3.56
C MET A 1 -15.35 -14.51 5.08
N LYS A 2 -14.56 -15.36 5.73
CA LYS A 2 -14.44 -15.37 7.21
C LYS A 2 -13.68 -14.13 7.68
N LYS A 3 -14.04 -13.65 8.86
CA LYS A 3 -13.39 -12.49 9.51
C LYS A 3 -12.67 -12.97 10.77
N ARG A 4 -11.57 -12.28 11.10
CA ARG A 4 -10.84 -12.53 12.35
C ARG A 4 -10.26 -11.25 12.93
N ARG A 5 -10.04 -11.27 14.23
CA ARG A 5 -9.38 -10.15 14.91
C ARG A 5 -7.90 -10.10 14.51
N LEU A 6 -7.42 -8.91 14.22
CA LEU A 6 -6.01 -8.66 13.93
C LEU A 6 -5.23 -8.54 15.24
N GLY A 7 -4.64 -9.68 15.65
CA GLY A 7 -3.92 -9.79 16.92
C GLY A 7 -4.80 -9.43 18.12
N THR A 8 -4.30 -8.55 18.98
CA THR A 8 -5.01 -8.03 20.17
C THR A 8 -5.73 -6.70 19.92
N SER A 9 -5.68 -6.17 18.69
CA SER A 9 -6.35 -4.92 18.33
C SER A 9 -7.88 -5.09 18.32
N SER A 10 -8.61 -3.98 18.23
CA SER A 10 -10.07 -3.98 18.02
C SER A 10 -10.46 -4.23 16.56
N MET A 11 -9.51 -4.24 15.63
CA MET A 11 -9.80 -4.42 14.21
C MET A 11 -10.17 -5.85 13.88
N VAL A 12 -11.23 -6.01 13.09
CA VAL A 12 -11.69 -7.28 12.55
C VAL A 12 -11.55 -7.22 11.04
N VAL A 13 -10.74 -8.09 10.47
CA VAL A 13 -10.36 -8.10 9.06
C VAL A 13 -10.75 -9.42 8.40
N SER A 14 -10.81 -9.45 7.07
CA SER A 14 -10.93 -10.69 6.32
C SER A 14 -9.73 -11.61 6.63
N GLU A 15 -9.98 -12.91 6.68
CA GLU A 15 -8.95 -13.92 6.98
C GLU A 15 -7.85 -13.97 5.92
N ILE A 16 -8.17 -13.53 4.70
CA ILE A 16 -7.24 -13.34 3.59
C ILE A 16 -7.13 -11.83 3.34
N GLY A 17 -5.91 -11.35 3.13
CA GLY A 17 -5.61 -9.99 2.69
C GLY A 17 -5.05 -9.97 1.27
N LEU A 18 -5.21 -8.86 0.57
CA LEU A 18 -4.61 -8.64 -0.75
C LEU A 18 -3.36 -7.77 -0.63
N GLY A 19 -2.20 -8.32 -0.99
CA GLY A 19 -0.97 -7.56 -1.19
C GLY A 19 -0.94 -6.91 -2.58
N THR A 20 -0.41 -5.70 -2.67
CA THR A 20 -0.43 -4.89 -3.91
C THR A 20 0.96 -4.61 -4.50
N MET A 21 1.98 -5.29 -4.04
CA MET A 21 3.41 -5.01 -4.26
C MET A 21 3.84 -4.86 -5.73
N THR A 22 3.11 -5.44 -6.65
CA THR A 22 3.45 -5.45 -8.09
C THR A 22 2.62 -4.48 -8.94
N PHE A 23 1.64 -3.81 -8.34
CA PHE A 23 0.74 -2.91 -9.06
C PHE A 23 1.49 -1.63 -9.49
N GLY A 24 1.50 -1.38 -10.78
CA GLY A 24 2.20 -0.26 -11.41
C GLY A 24 3.58 -0.60 -11.99
N SER A 25 4.01 -1.88 -11.90
CA SER A 25 5.20 -2.39 -12.60
C SER A 25 4.84 -3.57 -13.49
N SER A 26 4.94 -4.80 -13.00
CA SER A 26 4.55 -6.01 -13.76
C SER A 26 3.02 -6.19 -13.90
N CYS A 27 2.23 -5.51 -13.09
CA CYS A 27 0.78 -5.47 -13.17
C CYS A 27 0.35 -4.02 -13.44
N ASP A 28 -0.27 -3.77 -14.59
CA ASP A 28 -0.75 -2.45 -14.96
C ASP A 28 -1.97 -2.01 -14.14
N GLU A 29 -2.32 -0.72 -14.24
CA GLU A 29 -3.41 -0.11 -13.45
C GLU A 29 -4.78 -0.78 -13.74
N GLU A 30 -5.07 -1.11 -15.01
CA GLU A 30 -6.34 -1.74 -15.38
C GLU A 30 -6.48 -3.14 -14.78
N THR A 31 -5.42 -3.93 -14.87
CA THR A 31 -5.38 -5.28 -14.28
C THR A 31 -5.43 -5.20 -12.76
N ALA A 32 -4.72 -4.26 -12.14
CA ALA A 32 -4.75 -4.03 -10.70
C ALA A 32 -6.18 -3.72 -10.21
N PHE A 33 -6.93 -2.88 -10.93
CA PHE A 33 -8.33 -2.58 -10.60
C PHE A 33 -9.21 -3.81 -10.65
N LYS A 34 -9.09 -4.63 -11.70
CA LYS A 34 -9.83 -5.89 -11.83
C LYS A 34 -9.54 -6.87 -10.68
N ILE A 35 -8.26 -6.96 -10.28
CA ILE A 35 -7.85 -7.81 -9.15
C ILE A 35 -8.45 -7.29 -7.84
N MET A 36 -8.37 -5.98 -7.59
CA MET A 36 -8.92 -5.38 -6.38
C MET A 36 -10.44 -5.46 -6.33
N ASP A 37 -11.14 -5.26 -7.45
CA ASP A 37 -12.59 -5.44 -7.53
C ASP A 37 -12.99 -6.88 -7.23
N LEU A 38 -12.35 -7.85 -7.84
CA LEU A 38 -12.62 -9.27 -7.58
C LEU A 38 -12.37 -9.64 -6.12
N ALA A 39 -11.28 -9.15 -5.54
CA ALA A 39 -10.96 -9.37 -4.13
C ALA A 39 -12.03 -8.77 -3.21
N TYR A 40 -12.40 -7.53 -3.44
CA TYR A 40 -13.42 -6.81 -2.68
C TYR A 40 -14.80 -7.47 -2.78
N GLU A 41 -15.23 -7.83 -3.97
CA GLU A 41 -16.50 -8.55 -4.22
C GLU A 41 -16.50 -9.94 -3.58
N SER A 42 -15.34 -10.58 -3.44
CA SER A 42 -15.17 -11.84 -2.71
C SER A 42 -15.20 -11.68 -1.19
N GLY A 43 -15.31 -10.45 -0.68
CA GLY A 43 -15.40 -10.12 0.73
C GLY A 43 -14.05 -9.92 1.42
N ILE A 44 -12.98 -9.70 0.66
CA ILE A 44 -11.68 -9.24 1.20
C ILE A 44 -11.80 -7.74 1.48
N ASP A 45 -11.53 -7.35 2.72
CA ASP A 45 -11.53 -5.95 3.15
C ASP A 45 -10.18 -5.48 3.65
N PHE A 46 -9.19 -6.35 3.71
CA PHE A 46 -7.84 -6.05 4.16
C PHE A 46 -6.85 -6.00 2.99
N PHE A 47 -6.29 -4.81 2.74
CA PHE A 47 -5.35 -4.54 1.66
C PHE A 47 -4.02 -4.07 2.25
N ASP A 48 -2.91 -4.49 1.65
CA ASP A 48 -1.55 -4.15 2.08
C ASP A 48 -0.77 -3.51 0.94
N THR A 49 -0.26 -2.32 1.19
CA THR A 49 0.59 -1.56 0.27
C THR A 49 1.84 -1.04 0.97
N ALA A 50 2.64 -0.21 0.32
CA ALA A 50 3.78 0.49 0.94
C ALA A 50 4.18 1.73 0.14
N GLU A 51 4.77 2.70 0.85
CA GLU A 51 5.31 3.93 0.29
C GLU A 51 6.25 3.67 -0.91
N ILE A 52 7.09 2.64 -0.81
CA ILE A 52 8.13 2.35 -1.81
C ILE A 52 7.63 1.52 -3.00
N TYR A 53 6.43 0.95 -2.93
CA TYR A 53 5.94 0.06 -3.98
C TYR A 53 5.68 0.78 -5.30
N PRO A 54 5.83 0.09 -6.46
CA PRO A 54 6.03 -1.36 -6.62
C PRO A 54 7.48 -1.85 -6.42
N VAL A 55 7.64 -3.16 -6.30
CA VAL A 55 8.94 -3.83 -6.19
C VAL A 55 9.26 -4.54 -7.54
N PRO A 56 10.49 -4.47 -8.04
CA PRO A 56 11.64 -3.74 -7.49
C PRO A 56 11.45 -2.22 -7.55
N PRO A 57 11.91 -1.48 -6.49
CA PRO A 57 11.72 -0.04 -6.44
C PRO A 57 12.64 0.67 -7.44
N GLU A 58 12.05 1.46 -8.32
CA GLU A 58 12.75 2.30 -9.29
C GLU A 58 12.18 3.72 -9.25
N ALA A 59 13.03 4.73 -9.49
CA ALA A 59 12.61 6.14 -9.45
C ALA A 59 11.46 6.48 -10.39
N LYS A 60 11.34 5.76 -11.51
CA LYS A 60 10.30 6.02 -12.53
C LYS A 60 8.89 5.61 -12.10
N TRP A 61 8.74 4.73 -11.10
CA TRP A 61 7.43 4.24 -10.65
C TRP A 61 7.26 4.12 -9.14
N VAL A 62 8.23 4.57 -8.35
CA VAL A 62 8.07 4.62 -6.89
C VAL A 62 6.80 5.40 -6.52
N HIS A 63 6.09 4.95 -5.48
CA HIS A 63 4.78 5.44 -5.05
C HIS A 63 3.60 5.05 -5.95
N ARG A 64 3.86 4.51 -7.15
CA ARG A 64 2.81 4.22 -8.14
C ARG A 64 1.73 3.27 -7.60
N THR A 65 2.11 2.30 -6.76
CA THR A 65 1.14 1.37 -6.17
C THR A 65 0.14 2.08 -5.26
N GLU A 66 0.61 2.99 -4.39
CA GLU A 66 -0.30 3.78 -3.54
C GLU A 66 -1.22 4.69 -4.37
N GLU A 67 -0.72 5.28 -5.47
CA GLU A 67 -1.55 6.07 -6.39
C GLU A 67 -2.66 5.24 -7.03
N ILE A 68 -2.34 4.02 -7.49
CA ILE A 68 -3.30 3.08 -8.09
C ILE A 68 -4.35 2.67 -7.05
N VAL A 69 -3.92 2.27 -5.85
CA VAL A 69 -4.82 1.89 -4.76
C VAL A 69 -5.72 3.05 -4.36
N GLY A 70 -5.16 4.25 -4.21
CA GLY A 70 -5.92 5.45 -3.86
C GLY A 70 -6.98 5.81 -4.91
N LYS A 71 -6.64 5.74 -6.20
CA LYS A 71 -7.62 5.94 -7.28
C LYS A 71 -8.76 4.92 -7.23
N TRP A 72 -8.43 3.66 -7.02
CA TRP A 72 -9.42 2.59 -6.92
C TRP A 72 -10.35 2.79 -5.72
N MET A 73 -9.80 3.21 -4.58
CA MET A 73 -10.57 3.44 -3.34
C MET A 73 -11.59 4.57 -3.44
N LYS A 74 -11.38 5.58 -4.30
CA LYS A 74 -12.34 6.69 -4.50
C LYS A 74 -13.77 6.24 -4.82
N GLY A 75 -13.91 5.09 -5.50
CA GLY A 75 -15.21 4.53 -5.87
C GLY A 75 -15.85 3.65 -4.80
N LYS A 76 -15.25 3.52 -3.61
CA LYS A 76 -15.68 2.59 -2.56
C LYS A 76 -16.00 3.34 -1.25
N PRO A 77 -16.93 2.84 -0.41
CA PRO A 77 -17.12 3.36 0.93
C PRO A 77 -15.82 3.20 1.74
N ARG A 78 -15.26 4.30 2.26
CA ARG A 78 -13.95 4.26 2.93
C ARG A 78 -13.90 3.27 4.10
N ASP A 79 -14.95 3.21 4.88
CA ASP A 79 -15.04 2.32 6.06
C ASP A 79 -15.21 0.84 5.72
N SER A 80 -15.39 0.50 4.45
CA SER A 80 -15.45 -0.90 3.99
C SER A 80 -14.06 -1.50 3.71
N ILE A 81 -13.01 -0.69 3.79
CA ILE A 81 -11.64 -1.11 3.45
C ILE A 81 -10.70 -0.79 4.62
N ILE A 82 -9.97 -1.80 5.06
CA ILE A 82 -8.86 -1.68 6.00
C ILE A 82 -7.58 -1.73 5.18
N LEU A 83 -6.87 -0.61 5.17
CA LEU A 83 -5.65 -0.45 4.38
C LEU A 83 -4.44 -0.30 5.27
N ALA A 84 -3.47 -1.20 5.11
CA ALA A 84 -2.15 -1.09 5.70
C ALA A 84 -1.17 -0.51 4.69
N THR A 85 -0.35 0.44 5.12
CA THR A 85 0.82 0.89 4.36
C THR A 85 2.07 0.89 5.24
N LYS A 86 3.24 1.10 4.65
CA LYS A 86 4.54 0.97 5.33
C LYS A 86 5.42 2.15 4.99
N VAL A 87 6.20 2.57 5.97
CA VAL A 87 7.24 3.59 5.82
C VAL A 87 8.51 2.94 5.25
N CYS A 88 9.11 3.55 4.23
CA CYS A 88 10.39 3.11 3.70
C CYS A 88 11.51 3.35 4.74
N GLY A 89 12.11 2.28 5.21
CA GLY A 89 13.28 2.30 6.08
C GLY A 89 14.58 2.63 5.33
N PRO A 90 15.72 2.69 6.04
CA PRO A 90 17.02 2.92 5.41
C PRO A 90 17.38 1.80 4.45
N GLY A 91 18.04 2.15 3.33
CA GLY A 91 18.60 1.17 2.41
C GLY A 91 19.77 0.43 3.04
N HIS A 92 19.69 -0.88 3.12
CA HIS A 92 20.69 -1.72 3.77
C HIS A 92 21.60 -2.42 2.75
N GLY A 93 22.20 -1.66 1.84
CA GLY A 93 23.26 -2.13 0.94
C GLY A 93 22.82 -2.90 -0.31
N TRP A 94 21.57 -3.40 -0.38
CA TRP A 94 21.10 -4.13 -1.57
C TRP A 94 20.41 -3.21 -2.60
N PHE A 95 19.92 -2.05 -2.16
CA PHE A 95 19.41 -0.99 -3.04
C PHE A 95 19.45 0.37 -2.34
N VAL A 96 19.48 1.45 -3.12
CA VAL A 96 19.29 2.81 -2.62
C VAL A 96 17.81 3.17 -2.81
N PRO A 97 17.06 3.43 -1.74
CA PRO A 97 15.67 3.80 -1.86
C PRO A 97 15.49 5.06 -2.72
N PRO A 98 14.62 5.04 -3.75
CA PRO A 98 14.40 6.22 -4.59
C PRO A 98 13.51 7.29 -3.93
N VAL A 99 13.10 7.10 -2.69
CA VAL A 99 12.29 8.04 -1.91
C VAL A 99 13.20 8.97 -1.10
N ARG A 100 12.80 10.21 -0.92
CA ARG A 100 13.52 11.24 -0.14
C ARG A 100 15.03 11.30 -0.47
N SER A 101 15.37 11.15 -1.76
CA SER A 101 16.76 11.14 -2.25
C SER A 101 17.65 10.10 -1.56
N GLY A 102 17.10 8.96 -1.19
CA GLY A 102 17.81 7.89 -0.49
C GLY A 102 18.11 8.16 0.99
N LYS A 103 17.73 9.32 1.51
CA LYS A 103 17.93 9.70 2.93
C LYS A 103 16.75 9.24 3.79
N THR A 104 16.44 7.96 3.71
CA THR A 104 15.34 7.35 4.45
C THR A 104 15.81 6.81 5.78
N ALA A 105 14.98 6.96 6.82
CA ALA A 105 15.19 6.44 8.16
C ALA A 105 13.85 6.21 8.86
N LEU A 106 13.84 5.48 9.96
CA LEU A 106 12.67 5.30 10.81
C LEU A 106 12.70 6.25 12.00
N ASP A 107 12.98 7.51 11.73
CA ASP A 107 12.92 8.60 12.70
C ASP A 107 11.62 9.41 12.56
N ARG A 108 11.35 10.28 13.52
CA ARG A 108 10.13 11.08 13.58
C ARG A 108 9.88 11.91 12.32
N VAL A 109 10.93 12.49 11.73
CA VAL A 109 10.81 13.35 10.55
C VAL A 109 10.45 12.51 9.31
N ASN A 110 11.16 11.41 9.10
CA ASN A 110 10.90 10.51 7.97
C ASN A 110 9.56 9.83 8.08
N ILE A 111 9.16 9.34 9.26
CA ILE A 111 7.85 8.72 9.48
C ILE A 111 6.73 9.71 9.18
N ARG A 112 6.83 10.96 9.67
CA ARG A 112 5.82 12.00 9.37
C ARG A 112 5.70 12.26 7.87
N ARG A 113 6.81 12.51 7.18
CA ARG A 113 6.81 12.76 5.73
C ARG A 113 6.27 11.58 4.93
N ALA A 114 6.59 10.36 5.33
CA ALA A 114 6.07 9.15 4.69
C ALA A 114 4.56 9.05 4.85
N ILE A 115 4.05 9.25 6.07
CA ILE A 115 2.60 9.19 6.34
C ILE A 115 1.86 10.30 5.58
N GLU A 116 2.35 11.53 5.61
CA GLU A 116 1.75 12.66 4.88
C GLU A 116 1.67 12.33 3.36
N GLY A 117 2.76 11.86 2.75
CA GLY A 117 2.77 11.46 1.35
C GLY A 117 1.88 10.26 1.05
N SER A 118 1.82 9.26 1.94
CA SER A 118 0.91 8.12 1.77
C SER A 118 -0.56 8.56 1.85
N LEU A 119 -0.91 9.46 2.78
CA LEU A 119 -2.26 10.01 2.90
C LEU A 119 -2.68 10.78 1.62
N GLU A 120 -1.78 11.56 1.02
CA GLU A 120 -2.05 12.25 -0.24
C GLU A 120 -2.32 11.27 -1.39
N ARG A 121 -1.53 10.21 -1.50
CA ARG A 121 -1.67 9.22 -2.58
C ARG A 121 -2.87 8.30 -2.39
N LEU A 122 -3.15 7.92 -1.16
CA LEU A 122 -4.23 6.99 -0.80
C LEU A 122 -5.57 7.70 -0.57
N GLN A 123 -5.54 9.01 -0.30
CA GLN A 123 -6.70 9.92 -0.11
C GLN A 123 -7.50 9.61 1.14
#